data_ee24cc1ecf1e4d1ff002291909bc92ab
#
_entry.id   ee24cc1ecf1e4d1ff002291909bc92ab
#
_cell.length_a   1.000
_cell.length_b   1.000
_cell.length_c   1.000
_cell.angle_alpha   90.00
_cell.angle_beta   90.00
_cell.angle_gamma   90.00
#
_symmetry.space_group_name_H-M   'P 1'
#
loop_
_entity.id
_entity.type
_entity.pdbx_description
1 polymer ?
#
loop_
_entity_poly.entity_id
_entity_poly.type
_entity_poly.pdbx_seq_one_letter_code
_entity_poly.pdbx_strand_id
1 'polypeptide(L)'
;MNDNRSFMAPVALEKAYRLINHGPTVLVSARHDGVENVMTAAWACGLDFAPPKVTVVIDKIARTRELLERSGTFVLQVPTVAQREMTYQLGTLSLHNEPEKLALAGAELLAMPGVDAPLVAGCSAWLACRLIPEPHNQQQYDLFIGEVTAAWGDTRVFSDGRWHFEDAPAQMRSLHHVAGGHFYAIGDAFARPDSEI
;
A
#
# COMPACT_ATOMS: atom_id res chain seq x y z
N MET A 1 6.07 -24.63 -3.95
CA MET A 1 5.44 -23.34 -3.61
C MET A 1 6.48 -22.28 -3.89
N ASN A 2 6.26 -21.38 -4.86
CA ASN A 2 7.15 -20.22 -5.01
C ASN A 2 6.94 -19.35 -3.76
N ASP A 3 8.01 -19.06 -3.04
CA ASP A 3 7.97 -18.12 -1.93
C ASP A 3 7.72 -16.72 -2.53
N ASN A 4 6.47 -16.24 -2.44
CA ASN A 4 6.05 -14.92 -2.94
C ASN A 4 6.82 -13.75 -2.29
N ARG A 5 7.72 -14.03 -1.33
CA ARG A 5 8.61 -13.05 -0.70
C ARG A 5 10.00 -13.00 -1.34
N SER A 6 10.31 -13.87 -2.27
CA SER A 6 11.67 -14.01 -2.83
C SER A 6 12.21 -12.73 -3.48
N PHE A 7 11.33 -11.83 -3.92
CA PHE A 7 11.70 -10.54 -4.53
C PHE A 7 11.56 -9.35 -3.57
N MET A 8 11.07 -9.57 -2.35
CA MET A 8 10.94 -8.50 -1.36
C MET A 8 12.30 -8.20 -0.73
N ALA A 9 12.81 -7.00 -0.95
CA ALA A 9 14.00 -6.52 -0.27
C ALA A 9 13.64 -5.37 0.69
N PRO A 10 14.28 -5.30 1.88
CA PRO A 10 14.08 -4.20 2.79
C PRO A 10 14.56 -2.89 2.17
N VAL A 11 13.81 -1.81 2.45
CA VAL A 11 14.13 -0.45 2.02
C VAL A 11 14.50 0.37 3.24
N ALA A 12 15.62 1.08 3.16
CA ALA A 12 16.06 1.98 4.22
C ALA A 12 14.97 3.02 4.53
N LEU A 13 14.70 3.26 5.82
CA LEU A 13 13.55 4.07 6.25
C LEU A 13 13.59 5.50 5.69
N GLU A 14 14.75 6.11 5.59
CA GLU A 14 14.93 7.44 4.99
C GLU A 14 14.58 7.49 3.49
N LYS A 15 14.42 6.34 2.85
CA LYS A 15 14.00 6.20 1.44
C LYS A 15 12.57 5.65 1.31
N ALA A 16 11.90 5.27 2.41
CA ALA A 16 10.60 4.61 2.38
C ALA A 16 9.51 5.47 1.69
N TYR A 17 9.53 6.80 1.85
CA TYR A 17 8.59 7.70 1.19
C TYR A 17 8.60 7.58 -0.34
N ARG A 18 9.75 7.19 -0.95
CA ARG A 18 9.89 7.03 -2.39
C ARG A 18 8.99 5.91 -2.95
N LEU A 19 8.60 4.97 -2.10
CA LEU A 19 7.72 3.86 -2.49
C LEU A 19 6.30 4.32 -2.85
N ILE A 20 5.84 5.47 -2.33
CA ILE A 20 4.51 6.02 -2.64
C ILE A 20 4.54 7.44 -3.22
N ASN A 21 5.71 8.03 -3.39
CA ASN A 21 5.85 9.43 -3.81
C ASN A 21 5.31 9.71 -5.23
N HIS A 22 5.16 8.69 -6.05
CA HIS A 22 4.58 8.81 -7.39
C HIS A 22 3.04 8.77 -7.40
N GLY A 23 2.38 8.78 -6.22
CA GLY A 23 0.92 8.87 -6.09
C GLY A 23 0.14 7.65 -6.56
N PRO A 24 0.56 6.41 -6.25
CA PRO A 24 -0.17 5.22 -6.69
C PRO A 24 -1.48 5.06 -5.92
N THR A 25 -2.41 4.30 -6.48
CA THR A 25 -3.45 3.63 -5.69
C THR A 25 -2.76 2.70 -4.70
N VAL A 26 -3.21 2.67 -3.46
CA VAL A 26 -2.66 1.79 -2.43
C VAL A 26 -3.70 0.81 -1.91
N LEU A 27 -3.23 -0.32 -1.40
CA LEU A 27 -3.99 -1.19 -0.53
C LEU A 27 -3.65 -0.83 0.92
N VAL A 28 -4.67 -0.77 1.77
CA VAL A 28 -4.52 -0.56 3.21
C VAL A 28 -4.96 -1.84 3.90
N SER A 29 -4.08 -2.48 4.65
CA SER A 29 -4.40 -3.65 5.45
C SER A 29 -4.24 -3.37 6.93
N ALA A 30 -5.10 -3.99 7.74
CA ALA A 30 -5.05 -3.97 9.19
C ALA A 30 -5.56 -5.29 9.75
N ARG A 31 -5.14 -5.58 10.99
CA ARG A 31 -5.59 -6.74 11.76
C ARG A 31 -5.86 -6.34 13.21
N HIS A 32 -6.93 -6.90 13.78
CA HIS A 32 -7.23 -6.80 15.21
C HIS A 32 -8.09 -7.98 15.64
N ASP A 33 -7.77 -8.59 16.80
CA ASP A 33 -8.48 -9.73 17.39
C ASP A 33 -8.73 -10.89 16.39
N GLY A 34 -7.71 -11.21 15.59
CA GLY A 34 -7.76 -12.29 14.59
C GLY A 34 -8.55 -11.96 13.33
N VAL A 35 -9.15 -10.79 13.21
CA VAL A 35 -9.84 -10.31 12.01
C VAL A 35 -8.86 -9.52 11.16
N GLU A 36 -8.71 -9.91 9.89
CA GLU A 36 -7.89 -9.22 8.90
C GLU A 36 -8.76 -8.59 7.83
N ASN A 37 -8.37 -7.42 7.35
CA ASN A 37 -8.99 -6.82 6.18
C ASN A 37 -7.98 -6.06 5.33
N VAL A 38 -8.31 -5.96 4.05
CA VAL A 38 -7.61 -5.13 3.05
C VAL A 38 -8.65 -4.29 2.32
N MET A 39 -8.36 -3.02 2.11
CA MET A 39 -9.16 -2.13 1.29
C MET A 39 -8.28 -1.35 0.32
N THR A 40 -8.87 -0.81 -0.72
CA THR A 40 -8.22 0.09 -1.67
C THR A 40 -8.43 1.54 -1.25
N ALA A 41 -7.37 2.35 -1.35
CA ALA A 41 -7.41 3.79 -1.17
C ALA A 41 -6.64 4.49 -2.30
N ALA A 42 -7.17 5.62 -2.79
CA ALA A 42 -6.52 6.45 -3.79
C ALA A 42 -5.90 7.73 -3.18
N TRP A 43 -6.28 8.08 -1.95
CA TRP A 43 -5.82 9.29 -1.28
C TRP A 43 -4.80 8.94 -0.20
N ALA A 44 -3.58 8.69 -0.66
CA ALA A 44 -2.43 8.45 0.20
C ALA A 44 -1.20 9.17 -0.35
N CYS A 45 -0.36 9.68 0.53
CA CYS A 45 0.91 10.30 0.14
C CYS A 45 1.97 10.22 1.24
N GLY A 46 3.23 10.51 0.87
CA GLY A 46 4.30 10.80 1.81
C GLY A 46 4.04 12.12 2.55
N LEU A 47 4.33 12.15 3.85
CA LEU A 47 4.19 13.34 4.69
C LEU A 47 5.53 13.88 5.17
N ASP A 48 6.45 12.98 5.54
CA ASP A 48 7.77 13.33 6.07
C ASP A 48 8.75 12.21 5.73
N PHE A 49 10.05 12.50 5.77
CA PHE A 49 11.11 11.53 5.45
C PHE A 49 12.04 11.20 6.62
N ALA A 50 12.03 11.98 7.71
CA ALA A 50 12.90 11.74 8.87
C ALA A 50 12.24 12.12 10.22
N PRO A 51 11.60 11.22 10.94
CA PRO A 51 11.23 9.83 10.58
C PRO A 51 10.19 9.81 9.46
N PRO A 52 10.21 8.77 8.60
CA PRO A 52 9.29 8.70 7.47
C PRO A 52 7.85 8.57 7.94
N LYS A 53 6.98 9.42 7.41
CA LYS A 53 5.54 9.42 7.70
C LYS A 53 4.75 9.41 6.41
N VAL A 54 3.57 8.84 6.49
CA VAL A 54 2.60 8.76 5.40
C VAL A 54 1.24 9.23 5.87
N THR A 55 0.42 9.68 4.93
CA THR A 55 -1.00 9.94 5.17
C THR A 55 -1.86 9.03 4.31
N VAL A 56 -3.06 8.71 4.80
CA VAL A 56 -4.10 8.03 4.03
C VAL A 56 -5.47 8.46 4.54
N VAL A 57 -6.41 8.66 3.62
CA VAL A 57 -7.82 8.93 3.96
C VAL A 57 -8.60 7.61 3.95
N ILE A 58 -9.29 7.32 5.07
CA ILE A 58 -10.07 6.08 5.25
C ILE A 58 -11.44 6.44 5.80
N ASP A 59 -12.46 6.25 4.98
CA ASP A 59 -13.85 6.57 5.31
C ASP A 59 -14.32 5.85 6.60
N LYS A 60 -15.24 6.53 7.33
CA LYS A 60 -15.82 6.05 8.59
C LYS A 60 -16.54 4.71 8.47
N ILE A 61 -17.06 4.38 7.28
CA ILE A 61 -17.77 3.12 7.04
C ILE A 61 -16.83 1.93 6.77
N ALA A 62 -15.52 2.16 6.64
CA ALA A 62 -14.58 1.12 6.27
C ALA A 62 -14.23 0.22 7.47
N ARG A 63 -14.42 -1.10 7.33
CA ARG A 63 -14.02 -2.08 8.35
C ARG A 63 -12.53 -2.01 8.66
N THR A 64 -11.70 -1.73 7.66
CA THR A 64 -10.24 -1.55 7.85
C THR A 64 -9.93 -0.43 8.82
N ARG A 65 -10.71 0.66 8.81
CA ARG A 65 -10.57 1.77 9.76
C ARG A 65 -10.73 1.32 11.21
N GLU A 66 -11.78 0.55 11.50
CA GLU A 66 -12.03 0.04 12.85
C GLU A 66 -10.88 -0.84 13.34
N LEU A 67 -10.35 -1.71 12.47
CA LEU A 67 -9.23 -2.58 12.79
C LEU A 67 -7.96 -1.76 13.05
N LEU A 68 -7.68 -0.77 12.21
CA LEU A 68 -6.53 0.13 12.31
C LEU A 68 -6.58 0.97 13.59
N GLU A 69 -7.73 1.57 13.90
CA GLU A 69 -7.92 2.38 15.12
C GLU A 69 -7.73 1.55 16.40
N ARG A 70 -8.13 0.27 16.39
CA ARG A 70 -7.98 -0.63 17.53
C ARG A 70 -6.60 -1.22 17.67
N SER A 71 -5.94 -1.60 16.56
CA SER A 71 -4.60 -2.19 16.59
C SER A 71 -3.50 -1.14 16.72
N GLY A 72 -3.73 0.07 16.22
CA GLY A 72 -2.69 1.09 16.09
C GLY A 72 -1.65 0.79 15.01
N THR A 73 -1.89 -0.20 14.13
CA THR A 73 -0.96 -0.61 13.07
C THR A 73 -1.69 -0.85 11.76
N PHE A 74 -1.00 -0.60 10.64
CA PHE A 74 -1.50 -0.88 9.30
C PHE A 74 -0.34 -1.02 8.31
N VAL A 75 -0.63 -1.55 7.12
CA VAL A 75 0.36 -1.57 6.02
C VAL A 75 -0.24 -0.84 4.82
N LEU A 76 0.51 0.10 4.25
CA LEU A 76 0.25 0.63 2.90
C LEU A 76 1.03 -0.21 1.89
N GLN A 77 0.38 -0.55 0.77
CA GLN A 77 0.95 -1.44 -0.22
C GLN A 77 0.63 -0.95 -1.62
N VAL A 78 1.56 -1.06 -2.54
CA VAL A 78 1.41 -0.59 -3.92
C VAL A 78 1.06 -1.76 -4.83
N PRO A 79 -0.21 -1.90 -5.26
CA PRO A 79 -0.61 -2.95 -6.18
C PRO A 79 -0.07 -2.69 -7.59
N THR A 80 0.05 -3.78 -8.34
CA THR A 80 0.52 -3.76 -9.73
C THR A 80 -0.64 -3.86 -10.72
N VAL A 81 -0.38 -3.58 -12.00
CA VAL A 81 -1.35 -3.75 -13.10
C VAL A 81 -1.93 -5.17 -13.14
N ALA A 82 -1.12 -6.19 -12.82
CA ALA A 82 -1.58 -7.58 -12.72
C ALA A 82 -2.68 -7.75 -11.66
N GLN A 83 -2.72 -6.90 -10.66
CA GLN A 83 -3.66 -6.95 -9.54
C GLN A 83 -4.86 -6.00 -9.70
N ARG A 84 -5.09 -5.46 -10.89
CA ARG A 84 -6.15 -4.47 -11.15
C ARG A 84 -7.52 -4.92 -10.66
N GLU A 85 -7.93 -6.15 -11.03
CA GLU A 85 -9.24 -6.69 -10.64
C GLU A 85 -9.36 -6.86 -9.13
N MET A 86 -8.36 -7.47 -8.50
CA MET A 86 -8.28 -7.59 -7.06
C MET A 86 -8.39 -6.22 -6.37
N THR A 87 -7.63 -5.23 -6.86
CA THR A 87 -7.62 -3.87 -6.33
C THR A 87 -9.01 -3.22 -6.42
N TYR A 88 -9.71 -3.41 -7.54
CA TYR A 88 -11.09 -2.92 -7.71
C TYR A 88 -12.05 -3.58 -6.73
N GLN A 89 -12.02 -4.89 -6.62
CA GLN A 89 -12.89 -5.65 -5.71
C GLN A 89 -12.64 -5.33 -4.25
N LEU A 90 -11.38 -5.19 -3.83
CA LEU A 90 -11.03 -4.76 -2.46
C LEU A 90 -11.54 -3.37 -2.11
N GLY A 91 -11.73 -2.51 -3.12
CA GLY A 91 -12.31 -1.16 -2.95
C GLY A 91 -13.83 -1.12 -2.97
N THR A 92 -14.50 -2.12 -3.55
CA THR A 92 -15.96 -2.13 -3.73
C THR A 92 -16.67 -3.06 -2.74
N LEU A 93 -16.06 -4.17 -2.37
CA LEU A 93 -16.60 -5.09 -1.38
C LEU A 93 -16.32 -4.58 0.04
N SER A 94 -17.30 -4.71 0.93
CA SER A 94 -17.14 -4.41 2.35
C SER A 94 -17.14 -5.68 3.19
N LEU A 95 -16.15 -5.84 4.06
CA LEU A 95 -16.11 -6.97 5.01
C LEU A 95 -17.29 -6.98 5.99
N HIS A 96 -17.99 -5.87 6.17
CA HIS A 96 -19.24 -5.84 6.95
C HIS A 96 -20.36 -6.66 6.32
N ASN A 97 -20.40 -6.71 4.98
CA ASN A 97 -21.48 -7.35 4.23
C ASN A 97 -21.02 -8.65 3.57
N GLU A 98 -19.71 -8.81 3.35
CA GLU A 98 -19.12 -9.93 2.62
C GLU A 98 -17.94 -10.51 3.41
N PRO A 99 -18.19 -11.52 4.26
CA PRO A 99 -17.15 -12.16 5.06
C PRO A 99 -16.04 -12.80 4.23
N GLU A 100 -16.37 -13.28 3.03
CA GLU A 100 -15.43 -13.91 2.09
C GLU A 100 -14.73 -12.91 1.16
N LYS A 101 -14.81 -11.59 1.46
CA LYS A 101 -14.28 -10.52 0.64
C LYS A 101 -12.86 -10.77 0.13
N LEU A 102 -11.94 -11.19 1.00
CA LEU A 102 -10.53 -11.39 0.64
C LEU A 102 -10.37 -12.57 -0.33
N ALA A 103 -11.11 -13.65 -0.09
CA ALA A 103 -11.11 -14.83 -0.97
C ALA A 103 -11.73 -14.49 -2.34
N LEU A 104 -12.87 -13.80 -2.35
CA LEU A 104 -13.55 -13.37 -3.57
C LEU A 104 -12.68 -12.42 -4.40
N ALA A 105 -11.95 -11.51 -3.76
CA ALA A 105 -11.01 -10.62 -4.44
C ALA A 105 -9.73 -11.36 -4.90
N GLY A 106 -9.50 -12.59 -4.47
CA GLY A 106 -8.28 -13.33 -4.76
C GLY A 106 -7.04 -12.76 -4.07
N ALA A 107 -7.22 -12.14 -2.91
CA ALA A 107 -6.11 -11.55 -2.15
C ALA A 107 -5.37 -12.64 -1.37
N GLU A 108 -4.14 -12.94 -1.76
CA GLU A 108 -3.23 -13.80 -1.02
C GLU A 108 -2.50 -12.98 0.05
N LEU A 109 -2.67 -13.35 1.32
CA LEU A 109 -2.06 -12.65 2.44
C LEU A 109 -0.75 -13.31 2.89
N LEU A 110 0.23 -12.49 3.20
CA LEU A 110 1.53 -12.89 3.72
C LEU A 110 1.70 -12.35 5.14
N ALA A 111 2.21 -13.20 6.02
CA ALA A 111 2.69 -12.77 7.33
C ALA A 111 4.17 -12.35 7.22
N MET A 112 4.53 -11.23 7.85
CA MET A 112 5.90 -10.75 7.95
C MET A 112 6.30 -10.68 9.42
N PRO A 113 7.42 -11.29 9.83
CA PRO A 113 7.89 -11.20 11.20
C PRO A 113 8.04 -9.75 11.67
N GLY A 114 7.48 -9.42 12.85
CA GLY A 114 7.52 -8.07 13.41
C GLY A 114 6.48 -7.09 12.84
N VAL A 115 5.59 -7.54 11.95
CA VAL A 115 4.49 -6.74 11.41
C VAL A 115 3.16 -7.33 11.83
N ASP A 116 2.37 -6.55 12.57
CA ASP A 116 1.06 -6.98 13.07
C ASP A 116 -0.11 -6.54 12.16
N ALA A 117 0.08 -6.69 10.87
CA ALA A 117 -0.95 -6.53 9.85
C ALA A 117 -0.55 -7.36 8.61
N PRO A 118 -1.50 -7.88 7.83
CA PRO A 118 -1.15 -8.72 6.71
C PRO A 118 -0.56 -7.91 5.54
N LEU A 119 0.38 -8.51 4.82
CA LEU A 119 0.86 -8.02 3.54
C LEU A 119 0.10 -8.76 2.41
N VAL A 120 -0.11 -8.09 1.29
CA VAL A 120 -0.70 -8.70 0.09
C VAL A 120 0.41 -9.14 -0.85
N ALA A 121 0.40 -10.41 -1.25
CA ALA A 121 1.36 -10.95 -2.19
C ALA A 121 1.26 -10.25 -3.56
N GLY A 122 2.38 -10.09 -4.26
CA GLY A 122 2.43 -9.54 -5.63
C GLY A 122 2.34 -8.03 -5.75
N CYS A 123 2.19 -7.28 -4.65
CA CYS A 123 2.41 -5.84 -4.65
C CYS A 123 3.86 -5.50 -4.97
N SER A 124 4.13 -4.29 -5.42
CA SER A 124 5.48 -3.80 -5.73
C SER A 124 6.18 -3.10 -4.56
N ALA A 125 5.42 -2.69 -3.54
CA ALA A 125 5.97 -2.10 -2.31
C ALA A 125 5.04 -2.32 -1.12
N TRP A 126 5.64 -2.30 0.09
CA TRP A 126 4.96 -2.44 1.39
C TRP A 126 5.59 -1.50 2.40
N LEU A 127 4.77 -0.74 3.12
CA LEU A 127 5.16 0.15 4.19
C LEU A 127 4.37 -0.23 5.44
N ALA A 128 5.03 -0.88 6.39
CA ALA A 128 4.44 -1.15 7.71
C ALA A 128 4.45 0.13 8.53
N CYS A 129 3.29 0.47 9.08
CA CYS A 129 3.06 1.75 9.74
C CYS A 129 2.50 1.57 11.14
N ARG A 130 2.96 2.42 12.05
CA ARG A 130 2.34 2.66 13.35
C ARG A 130 1.49 3.92 13.26
N LEU A 131 0.24 3.85 13.71
CA LEU A 131 -0.66 4.99 13.75
C LEU A 131 -0.09 6.08 14.67
N ILE A 132 -0.06 7.31 14.18
CA ILE A 132 0.11 8.51 15.00
C ILE A 132 -1.29 9.02 15.32
N PRO A 133 -1.73 8.97 16.59
CA PRO A 133 -3.07 9.40 16.97
C PRO A 133 -3.24 10.91 16.76
N GLU A 134 -4.13 11.28 15.85
CA GLU A 134 -4.56 12.65 15.58
C GLU A 134 -6.10 12.71 15.53
N PRO A 135 -6.78 12.67 16.70
CA PRO A 135 -8.22 12.48 16.76
C PRO A 135 -9.02 13.50 15.95
N HIS A 136 -8.58 14.76 15.90
CA HIS A 136 -9.24 15.80 15.11
C HIS A 136 -9.22 15.45 13.61
N ASN A 137 -8.04 15.12 13.08
CA ASN A 137 -7.87 14.77 11.67
C ASN A 137 -8.65 13.49 11.31
N GLN A 138 -8.59 12.49 12.19
CA GLN A 138 -9.31 11.23 12.00
C GLN A 138 -10.83 11.41 12.01
N GLN A 139 -11.36 12.29 12.87
CA GLN A 139 -12.81 12.49 13.01
C GLN A 139 -13.38 13.47 11.99
N GLN A 140 -12.65 14.54 11.66
CA GLN A 140 -13.16 15.61 10.79
C GLN A 140 -12.85 15.37 9.32
N TYR A 141 -11.72 14.73 9.02
CA TYR A 141 -11.21 14.61 7.65
C TYR A 141 -10.99 13.16 7.22
N ASP A 142 -11.29 12.18 8.08
CA ASP A 142 -10.99 10.76 7.85
C ASP A 142 -9.51 10.52 7.55
N LEU A 143 -8.64 11.46 7.94
CA LEU A 143 -7.22 11.47 7.64
C LEU A 143 -6.41 10.78 8.75
N PHE A 144 -5.68 9.76 8.36
CA PHE A 144 -4.78 8.99 9.22
C PHE A 144 -3.33 9.31 8.88
N ILE A 145 -2.51 9.44 9.92
CA ILE A 145 -1.06 9.63 9.81
C ILE A 145 -0.38 8.39 10.39
N GLY A 146 0.54 7.81 9.63
CA GLY A 146 1.35 6.68 10.07
C GLY A 146 2.84 6.97 10.02
N GLU A 147 3.57 6.57 11.05
CA GLU A 147 5.03 6.50 11.01
C GLU A 147 5.43 5.16 10.39
N VAL A 148 6.24 5.18 9.35
CA VAL A 148 6.74 3.97 8.71
C VAL A 148 7.82 3.34 9.59
N THR A 149 7.57 2.11 10.05
CA THR A 149 8.46 1.36 10.93
C THR A 149 9.32 0.34 10.19
N ALA A 150 8.85 -0.13 9.03
CA ALA A 150 9.59 -0.98 8.12
C ALA A 150 9.04 -0.82 6.68
N ALA A 151 9.88 -1.03 5.68
CA ALA A 151 9.47 -0.94 4.30
C ALA A 151 10.19 -1.97 3.42
N TRP A 152 9.50 -2.46 2.38
CA TRP A 152 10.04 -3.39 1.38
C TRP A 152 9.63 -2.93 -0.02
N GLY A 153 10.50 -3.15 -0.98
CA GLY A 153 10.25 -2.98 -2.41
C GLY A 153 10.50 -4.28 -3.16
N ASP A 154 9.76 -4.50 -4.23
CA ASP A 154 10.02 -5.59 -5.16
C ASP A 154 11.26 -5.23 -6.00
N THR A 155 12.32 -6.04 -5.87
CA THR A 155 13.62 -5.79 -6.52
C THR A 155 13.58 -5.81 -8.04
N ARG A 156 12.49 -6.31 -8.62
CA ARG A 156 12.30 -6.31 -10.08
C ARG A 156 11.88 -4.93 -10.63
N VAL A 157 11.42 -4.03 -9.77
CA VAL A 157 10.95 -2.69 -10.14
C VAL A 157 11.44 -1.57 -9.22
N PHE A 158 12.09 -1.91 -8.09
CA PHE A 158 12.62 -0.93 -7.16
C PHE A 158 13.95 -1.38 -6.57
N SER A 159 15.01 -0.61 -6.82
CA SER A 159 16.34 -0.82 -6.24
C SER A 159 17.03 0.52 -6.02
N ASP A 160 18.00 0.57 -5.11
CA ASP A 160 18.80 1.76 -4.81
C ASP A 160 18.00 3.02 -4.46
N GLY A 161 16.76 2.81 -3.96
CA GLY A 161 15.84 3.90 -3.61
C GLY A 161 15.14 4.52 -4.82
N ARG A 162 15.04 3.80 -5.94
CA ARG A 162 14.50 4.28 -7.22
C ARG A 162 13.59 3.24 -7.86
N TRP A 163 12.51 3.70 -8.50
CA TRP A 163 11.69 2.91 -9.40
C TRP A 163 12.33 2.82 -10.80
N HIS A 164 12.19 1.65 -11.43
CA HIS A 164 12.62 1.38 -12.81
C HIS A 164 11.59 0.49 -13.52
N PHE A 165 10.35 1.01 -13.59
CA PHE A 165 9.23 0.31 -14.23
C PHE A 165 9.45 0.05 -15.73
N GLU A 166 10.29 0.85 -16.37
CA GLU A 166 10.65 0.74 -17.79
C GLU A 166 11.39 -0.57 -18.11
N ASP A 167 12.13 -1.13 -17.15
CA ASP A 167 12.90 -2.35 -17.31
C ASP A 167 12.12 -3.63 -16.99
N ALA A 168 10.86 -3.49 -16.55
CA ALA A 168 10.03 -4.60 -16.11
C ALA A 168 8.81 -4.81 -17.02
N PRO A 169 8.17 -6.01 -16.98
CA PRO A 169 6.92 -6.23 -17.69
C PRO A 169 5.85 -5.22 -17.28
N ALA A 170 5.04 -4.76 -18.25
CA ALA A 170 4.01 -3.75 -18.03
C ALA A 170 3.02 -4.10 -16.90
N GLN A 171 2.82 -5.40 -16.64
CA GLN A 171 1.98 -5.90 -15.55
C GLN A 171 2.51 -5.55 -14.14
N MET A 172 3.79 -5.20 -14.03
CA MET A 172 4.41 -4.81 -12.76
C MET A 172 4.36 -3.30 -12.49
N ARG A 173 3.90 -2.51 -13.44
CA ARG A 173 3.69 -1.06 -13.24
C ARG A 173 2.64 -0.80 -12.18
N SER A 174 2.77 0.30 -11.44
CA SER A 174 1.79 0.70 -10.44
C SER A 174 0.48 1.16 -11.05
N LEU A 175 -0.62 1.01 -10.29
CA LEU A 175 -1.96 1.43 -10.65
C LEU A 175 -2.27 2.82 -10.10
N HIS A 176 -3.01 3.62 -10.88
CA HIS A 176 -3.52 4.92 -10.50
C HIS A 176 -5.03 4.98 -10.79
N HIS A 177 -5.86 4.94 -9.75
CA HIS A 177 -7.31 5.04 -9.87
C HIS A 177 -7.71 6.49 -10.16
N VAL A 178 -8.55 6.68 -11.15
CA VAL A 178 -9.05 8.01 -11.52
C VAL A 178 -10.50 8.19 -11.08
N ALA A 179 -11.40 7.37 -11.58
CA ALA A 179 -12.82 7.36 -11.19
C ALA A 179 -13.53 6.16 -11.85
N GLY A 180 -14.67 5.71 -11.27
CA GLY A 180 -15.60 4.77 -11.91
C GLY A 180 -14.97 3.43 -12.32
N GLY A 181 -14.01 2.93 -11.57
CA GLY A 181 -13.31 1.69 -11.90
C GLY A 181 -12.24 1.82 -13.00
N HIS A 182 -11.93 3.03 -13.43
CA HIS A 182 -10.86 3.29 -14.40
C HIS A 182 -9.52 3.47 -13.69
N PHE A 183 -8.53 2.72 -14.17
CA PHE A 183 -7.14 2.79 -13.70
C PHE A 183 -6.21 3.13 -14.84
N TYR A 184 -5.16 3.89 -14.53
CA TYR A 184 -4.02 4.08 -15.40
C TYR A 184 -2.81 3.35 -14.81
N ALA A 185 -1.94 2.87 -15.70
CA ALA A 185 -0.61 2.44 -15.29
C ALA A 185 0.33 3.63 -15.34
N ILE A 186 1.34 3.64 -14.46
CA ILE A 186 2.43 4.61 -14.59
C ILE A 186 3.11 4.46 -15.96
N GLY A 187 3.43 5.59 -16.59
CA GLY A 187 4.14 5.64 -17.89
C GLY A 187 5.66 5.45 -17.73
N ASP A 188 6.38 5.73 -18.83
CA ASP A 188 7.82 5.66 -18.87
C ASP A 188 8.46 6.86 -18.14
N ALA A 189 9.66 6.66 -17.60
CA ALA A 189 10.41 7.69 -16.92
C ALA A 189 11.01 8.71 -17.91
N PHE A 190 11.01 9.99 -17.51
CA PHE A 190 11.71 11.05 -18.21
C PHE A 190 12.83 11.56 -17.32
N ALA A 191 14.06 11.18 -17.61
CA ALA A 191 15.22 11.68 -16.88
C ALA A 191 15.60 13.09 -17.38
N ARG A 192 16.05 13.94 -16.47
CA ARG A 192 16.72 15.19 -16.87
C ARG A 192 18.03 14.85 -17.57
N PRO A 193 18.40 15.48 -18.73
CA PRO A 193 19.59 15.12 -19.51
C PRO A 193 20.91 15.10 -18.73
N ASP A 194 21.05 15.93 -17.70
CA ASP A 194 22.29 16.07 -16.90
C ASP A 194 22.14 15.51 -15.47
N SER A 195 21.07 14.74 -15.17
CA SER A 195 20.93 14.13 -13.87
C SER A 195 21.80 12.89 -13.78
N GLU A 196 22.97 13.00 -13.17
CA GLU A 196 23.61 11.84 -12.54
C GLU A 196 22.61 11.31 -11.48
N ILE A 197 22.18 10.10 -11.65
CA ILE A 197 21.19 9.46 -10.80
C ILE A 197 21.90 8.48 -9.89
#